data_aaaabf5e05abd2060d20d42f5a60c194
#
_entry.id   aaaabf5e05abd2060d20d42f5a60c194
#
_cell.length_a   1.000
_cell.length_b   1.000
_cell.length_c   1.000
_cell.angle_alpha   90.00
_cell.angle_beta   90.00
_cell.angle_gamma   90.00
#
_symmetry.space_group_name_H-M   'P 1'
#
loop_
_entity.id
_entity.type
_entity.pdbx_description
1 polymer ?
#
loop_
_entity_poly.entity_id
_entity_poly.type
_entity_poly.pdbx_seq_one_letter_code
_entity_poly.pdbx_strand_id
1 'polypeptide(L)' 'LRAWKFACNPLCEICQKAGKTVPAEDVHHIISFMSTNDSVERKRLAYDYDNLMSLCKQCHQNIHNERIR' A
#
# COMPACT_ATOMS: atom_id res chain seq x y z
N LEU A 1 -6.76 6.06 -9.08
CA LEU A 1 -6.42 5.96 -7.66
C LEU A 1 -4.92 5.75 -7.43
N ARG A 2 -4.35 4.83 -8.19
CA ARG A 2 -2.91 4.55 -8.12
C ARG A 2 -2.07 5.76 -8.52
N ALA A 3 -2.45 6.42 -9.61
CA ALA A 3 -1.75 7.61 -10.07
C ALA A 3 -1.82 8.74 -9.03
N TRP A 4 -2.98 8.89 -8.39
CA TRP A 4 -3.16 9.87 -7.33
C TRP A 4 -2.22 9.59 -6.15
N LYS A 5 -2.14 8.33 -5.73
CA LYS A 5 -1.30 7.95 -4.58
C LYS A 5 0.18 8.22 -4.87
N PHE A 6 0.64 7.91 -6.09
CA PHE A 6 2.02 8.18 -6.48
C PHE A 6 2.32 9.67 -6.59
N ALA A 7 1.32 10.48 -6.95
CA ALA A 7 1.48 11.93 -6.99
C ALA A 7 1.65 12.51 -5.58
N CYS A 8 0.92 11.96 -4.60
CA CYS A 8 1.00 12.40 -3.21
C CYS A 8 2.22 11.82 -2.47
N ASN A 9 2.53 10.54 -2.73
CA ASN A 9 3.63 9.83 -2.08
C ASN A 9 4.47 9.10 -3.12
N PRO A 10 5.38 9.81 -3.81
CA PRO A 10 6.17 9.21 -4.89
C PRO A 10 7.26 8.27 -4.40
N LEU A 11 7.63 8.35 -3.13
CA LEU A 11 8.68 7.51 -2.55
C LEU A 11 8.08 6.38 -1.71
N CYS A 12 8.81 5.27 -1.62
CA CYS A 12 8.44 4.17 -0.73
C CYS A 12 8.34 4.69 0.72
N GLU A 13 7.17 4.56 1.32
CA GLU A 13 6.93 5.12 2.65
C GLU A 13 7.75 4.41 3.74
N ILE A 14 7.99 3.11 3.59
CA ILE A 14 8.82 2.36 4.53
C ILE A 14 10.29 2.79 4.42
N CYS A 15 10.81 2.88 3.21
CA CYS A 15 12.17 3.33 2.99
C CYS A 15 12.39 4.77 3.45
N GLN A 16 11.39 5.63 3.22
CA GLN A 16 11.45 7.01 3.65
C GLN A 16 11.58 7.13 5.17
N LYS A 17 10.84 6.30 5.91
CA LYS A 17 10.95 6.25 7.38
C LYS A 17 12.32 5.77 7.84
N ALA A 18 12.97 4.95 7.04
CA ALA A 18 14.32 4.46 7.34
C ALA A 18 15.42 5.42 6.88
N GLY A 19 15.05 6.60 6.39
CA GLY A 19 16.00 7.60 5.91
C GLY A 19 16.52 7.36 4.50
N LYS A 20 15.85 6.49 3.74
CA LYS A 20 16.22 6.18 2.36
C LYS A 20 15.32 6.90 1.37
N THR A 21 15.84 7.16 0.18
CA THR A 21 15.07 7.77 -0.92
C THR A 21 14.94 6.73 -2.02
N VAL A 22 13.86 5.96 -1.99
CA VAL A 22 13.59 4.90 -2.96
C VAL A 22 12.23 5.16 -3.61
N PRO A 23 12.15 5.24 -4.95
CA PRO A 23 10.88 5.46 -5.63
C PRO A 23 9.89 4.33 -5.34
N ALA A 24 8.63 4.69 -5.13
CA ALA A 24 7.57 3.71 -4.98
C ALA A 24 7.18 3.15 -6.35
N GLU A 25 6.95 1.85 -6.41
CA GLU A 25 6.52 1.18 -7.65
C GLU A 25 5.13 0.57 -7.51
N ASP A 26 4.71 0.29 -6.27
CA ASP A 26 3.44 -0.37 -5.99
C ASP A 26 2.63 0.41 -4.97
N VAL A 27 1.30 0.27 -5.06
CA VAL A 27 0.37 0.78 -4.05
C VAL A 27 -0.18 -0.43 -3.29
N HIS A 28 0.02 -0.43 -1.97
CA HIS A 28 -0.41 -1.51 -1.09
C HIS A 28 -1.61 -1.06 -0.27
N HIS A 29 -2.63 -1.93 -0.15
CA HIS A 29 -3.74 -1.72 0.77
C HIS A 29 -3.31 -2.19 2.16
N ILE A 30 -3.31 -1.30 3.13
CA ILE A 30 -2.88 -1.61 4.50
C ILE A 30 -3.78 -2.70 5.09
N ILE A 31 -5.11 -2.51 4.94
CA ILE A 31 -6.10 -3.53 5.28
C ILE A 31 -6.68 -4.03 3.96
N SER A 32 -6.55 -5.32 3.70
CA SER A 32 -7.05 -5.89 2.45
C SER A 32 -8.56 -5.74 2.35
N PHE A 33 -9.05 -5.25 1.20
CA PHE A 33 -10.49 -5.17 0.95
C PHE A 33 -11.12 -6.56 0.84
N MET A 34 -10.31 -7.60 0.71
CA MET A 34 -10.77 -9.00 0.71
C MET A 34 -10.92 -9.58 2.11
N SER A 35 -10.55 -8.84 3.16
CA SER A 35 -10.62 -9.30 4.54
C SER A 35 -12.04 -9.32 5.12
N THR A 36 -13.01 -8.74 4.43
CA THR A 36 -14.40 -8.66 4.85
C THR A 36 -15.33 -9.17 3.75
N ASN A 37 -16.49 -9.69 4.13
CA ASN A 37 -17.53 -10.13 3.19
C ASN A 37 -18.58 -9.05 2.92
N ASP A 38 -18.53 -7.94 3.66
CA ASP A 38 -19.44 -6.81 3.48
C ASP A 38 -19.03 -6.02 2.24
N SER A 39 -19.93 -5.94 1.25
CA SER A 39 -19.63 -5.25 -0.01
C SER A 39 -19.40 -3.76 0.16
N VAL A 40 -20.06 -3.12 1.10
CA VAL A 40 -19.87 -1.70 1.41
C VAL A 40 -18.49 -1.48 2.03
N GLU A 41 -18.11 -2.33 2.98
CA GLU A 41 -16.81 -2.28 3.62
C GLU A 41 -15.67 -2.56 2.62
N ARG A 42 -15.88 -3.50 1.71
CA ARG A 42 -14.89 -3.80 0.66
C ARG A 42 -14.63 -2.59 -0.23
N LYS A 43 -15.69 -1.90 -0.65
CA LYS A 43 -15.56 -0.70 -1.46
C LYS A 43 -14.84 0.41 -0.69
N ARG A 44 -15.19 0.59 0.59
CA ARG A 44 -14.56 1.58 1.45
C ARG A 44 -13.05 1.34 1.56
N LEU A 45 -12.65 0.10 1.84
CA LEU A 45 -11.24 -0.26 1.98
C LEU A 45 -10.47 -0.12 0.66
N ALA A 46 -11.12 -0.47 -0.46
CA ALA A 46 -10.48 -0.40 -1.78
C ALA A 46 -10.20 1.03 -2.23
N TYR A 47 -11.08 1.98 -1.85
CA TYR A 47 -11.00 3.38 -2.31
C TYR A 47 -10.65 4.37 -1.21
N ASP A 48 -10.34 3.90 -0.01
CA ASP A 48 -9.93 4.74 1.10
C ASP A 48 -8.46 5.13 0.93
N TYR A 49 -8.20 6.41 0.73
CA TYR A 49 -6.85 6.94 0.53
C TYR A 49 -5.96 6.70 1.75
N ASP A 50 -6.53 6.70 2.95
CA ASP A 50 -5.79 6.46 4.19
C ASP A 50 -5.41 4.97 4.35
N ASN A 51 -6.04 4.09 3.58
CA ASN A 51 -5.74 2.66 3.56
C ASN A 51 -4.69 2.29 2.52
N LEU A 52 -4.08 3.26 1.86
CA LEU A 52 -3.09 3.04 0.82
C LEU A 52 -1.69 3.39 1.31
N MET A 53 -0.71 2.64 0.85
CA MET A 53 0.70 2.88 1.14
C MET A 53 1.51 2.72 -0.13
N SER A 54 2.36 3.73 -0.42
CA SER A 54 3.29 3.65 -1.55
C SER A 54 4.51 2.84 -1.13
N LEU A 55 4.84 1.81 -1.86
CA LEU A 55 5.94 0.91 -1.54
C LEU A 55 6.81 0.66 -2.76
N CYS A 56 8.11 0.48 -2.56
CA CYS A 56 8.96 -0.07 -3.59
C CYS A 56 8.68 -1.58 -3.70
N LYS A 57 9.09 -2.15 -4.81
CA LYS A 57 8.84 -3.56 -5.09
C LYS A 57 9.38 -4.47 -4.00
N GLN A 58 10.57 -4.15 -3.48
CA GLN A 58 11.21 -4.95 -2.44
C GLN A 58 10.40 -4.94 -1.13
N CYS A 59 9.97 -3.76 -0.68
CA CYS A 59 9.18 -3.66 0.55
C CYS A 59 7.82 -4.33 0.40
N HIS A 60 7.18 -4.17 -0.76
CA HIS A 60 5.90 -4.81 -1.03
C HIS A 60 6.03 -6.34 -1.00
N GLN A 61 7.09 -6.87 -1.57
CA GLN A 61 7.36 -8.30 -1.55
C GLN A 61 7.65 -8.81 -0.14
N ASN A 62 8.38 -8.04 0.66
CA ASN A 62 8.66 -8.40 2.05
C ASN A 62 7.38 -8.52 2.88
N ILE A 63 6.43 -7.61 2.68
CA ILE A 63 5.14 -7.67 3.37
C ILE A 63 4.39 -8.93 2.98
N HIS A 64 4.36 -9.28 1.69
CA HIS A 64 3.73 -10.50 1.22
C HIS A 64 4.37 -11.74 1.82
N ASN A 65 5.69 -11.79 1.89
CA ASN A 65 6.41 -12.92 2.45
C ASN A 65 6.07 -13.12 3.93
N GLU A 66 5.94 -12.03 4.67
CA GLU A 66 5.54 -12.10 6.08
C GLU A 66 4.12 -12.63 6.26
N ARG A 67 3.22 -12.31 5.33
CA ARG A 67 1.82 -12.72 5.42
C ARG A 67 1.59 -14.18 5.06
N ILE A 68 2.51 -14.79 4.33
CA ILE A 68 2.38 -16.18 3.89
C ILE A 68 2.70 -17.17 5.03
N ARG A 69 3.30 -16.72 6.09
CA ARG A 69 3.61 -17.58 7.23
C ARG A 69 2.37 -18.00 8.03
#